data_a4f4328f2d86b0b87353697718cd0b28
#
_entry.id   a4f4328f2d86b0b87353697718cd0b28
#
_cell.length_a   1.000
_cell.length_b   1.000
_cell.length_c   1.000
_cell.angle_alpha   90.00
_cell.angle_beta   90.00
_cell.angle_gamma   90.00
#
_symmetry.space_group_name_H-M   'P 1'
#
loop_
_entity.id
_entity.type
_entity.pdbx_description
1 polymer ?
#
loop_
_entity_poly.entity_id
_entity_poly.type
_entity_poly.pdbx_seq_one_letter_code
_entity_poly.pdbx_strand_id
1 'polypeptide(L)'
;MRNQDIINVAVIAHVDAGKSTLVDALLTQSGVFKENEVIVEQVMDNNDLERERGITIYSKNCAIEHNGTKINIVDTPGHADFSSEVERIMKTVDTVILLVDSSEGPMPQTRVVLQKSLEKGLRPILFINKIDKKDERAEEVVDLCFDLFADLGATDEQLDFPIVYGIAKEGIATLDMEDERKDLTPLFDLLLDHVQPYPDYSTNPLQLQISTLGYDDYLGRLGTGRITNGTLKVGSTVKVSKRDGSVVDAKIAKLFVNEGLIKVEKEEAYAGDIVTFSGVPHISIGETVCDINNVMPMEMIDIEKPTLSMNFLVNDSPFVGRSGKLVTTRQIRARLHKEMETNVGLEVNELDGIEGYKVSGRGELHLSILLEKMRREGYELSVSKPEVLMTDIDEVKHEPFESVIVNAPDMYAGSVISQLNVRKGIMHSMNSENGYTRLEYLVPTRGLIGYRSEFINTTHGEGTLEKSFDSYQPYSGVIDDRRNGVFIAKEKGKTMAYSLFNLSERGRMIVEPATDVYPGMIVGLNSRSNDLTVNPCKNKHLTNTRSSGSDDAVKLLDPIKFTLEEALEFIANDELVEITPDAIRLRKKVLDEKDRKRYNKEMLFV
;
A
#
# COMPACT_ATOMS: atom_id res chain seq x y z
N MET A 1 5.40 -31.86 24.26
CA MET A 1 6.58 -31.84 23.35
C MET A 1 6.06 -31.71 21.93
N ARG A 2 6.70 -30.89 21.15
CA ARG A 2 6.36 -30.69 19.73
C ARG A 2 6.60 -32.00 18.97
N ASN A 3 5.64 -32.41 18.15
CA ASN A 3 5.70 -33.67 17.40
C ASN A 3 6.19 -33.49 15.96
N GLN A 4 6.43 -32.26 15.51
CA GLN A 4 6.75 -31.93 14.13
C GLN A 4 7.75 -30.76 14.10
N ASP A 5 8.70 -30.81 13.20
CA ASP A 5 9.60 -29.68 12.95
C ASP A 5 8.86 -28.52 12.26
N ILE A 6 9.27 -27.30 12.57
CA ILE A 6 8.62 -26.07 12.08
C ILE A 6 9.68 -25.13 11.51
N ILE A 7 9.42 -24.61 10.31
CA ILE A 7 10.19 -23.55 9.65
C ILE A 7 9.23 -22.44 9.26
N ASN A 8 9.64 -21.19 9.44
CA ASN A 8 8.85 -20.02 9.07
C ASN A 8 9.59 -19.24 7.98
N VAL A 9 8.95 -19.00 6.86
CA VAL A 9 9.53 -18.38 5.66
C VAL A 9 8.71 -17.17 5.24
N ALA A 10 9.34 -16.03 4.99
CA ALA A 10 8.67 -14.91 4.31
C ALA A 10 9.07 -14.89 2.84
N VAL A 11 8.13 -14.53 1.98
CA VAL A 11 8.41 -14.29 0.56
C VAL A 11 8.42 -12.79 0.32
N ILE A 12 9.57 -12.26 -0.12
CA ILE A 12 9.77 -10.86 -0.43
C ILE A 12 10.07 -10.69 -1.92
N ALA A 13 9.45 -9.71 -2.54
CA ALA A 13 9.58 -9.48 -3.97
C ALA A 13 9.22 -8.04 -4.32
N HIS A 14 9.70 -7.58 -5.46
CA HIS A 14 9.15 -6.42 -6.13
C HIS A 14 7.73 -6.70 -6.67
N VAL A 15 6.96 -5.66 -6.92
CA VAL A 15 5.66 -5.76 -7.61
C VAL A 15 5.88 -6.42 -8.98
N ASP A 16 4.98 -7.30 -9.38
CA ASP A 16 5.04 -8.07 -10.64
C ASP A 16 6.20 -9.08 -10.77
N ALA A 17 7.09 -9.23 -9.80
CA ALA A 17 8.12 -10.28 -9.84
C ALA A 17 7.55 -11.71 -9.78
N GLY A 18 6.28 -11.88 -9.40
CA GLY A 18 5.58 -13.17 -9.38
C GLY A 18 5.44 -13.79 -7.98
N LYS A 19 5.44 -12.97 -6.93
CA LYS A 19 5.35 -13.42 -5.52
C LYS A 19 4.10 -14.26 -5.25
N SER A 20 2.89 -13.71 -5.50
CA SER A 20 1.64 -14.43 -5.28
C SER A 20 1.56 -15.69 -6.13
N THR A 21 2.10 -15.66 -7.35
CA THR A 21 2.18 -16.82 -8.24
C THR A 21 3.06 -17.94 -7.67
N LEU A 22 4.22 -17.59 -7.08
CA LEU A 22 5.09 -18.58 -6.42
C LEU A 22 4.40 -19.20 -5.21
N VAL A 23 3.76 -18.40 -4.36
CA VAL A 23 3.04 -18.89 -3.18
C VAL A 23 1.88 -19.81 -3.57
N ASP A 24 1.13 -19.47 -4.61
CA ASP A 24 0.07 -20.33 -5.16
C ASP A 24 0.62 -21.66 -5.68
N ALA A 25 1.76 -21.64 -6.37
CA ALA A 25 2.42 -22.85 -6.85
C ALA A 25 2.90 -23.74 -5.70
N LEU A 26 3.50 -23.14 -4.64
CA LEU A 26 3.91 -23.85 -3.43
C LEU A 26 2.72 -24.54 -2.73
N LEU A 27 1.59 -23.83 -2.59
CA LEU A 27 0.37 -24.38 -2.02
C LEU A 27 -0.21 -25.52 -2.87
N THR A 28 -0.20 -25.35 -4.18
CA THR A 28 -0.74 -26.36 -5.11
C THR A 28 0.07 -27.65 -5.05
N GLN A 29 1.38 -27.56 -5.09
CA GLN A 29 2.25 -28.76 -5.12
C GLN A 29 2.43 -29.42 -3.76
N SER A 30 2.17 -28.72 -2.65
CA SER A 30 2.18 -29.31 -1.31
C SER A 30 0.94 -30.17 -0.99
N GLY A 31 -0.02 -30.32 -1.93
CA GLY A 31 -1.21 -31.14 -1.75
C GLY A 31 -2.28 -30.53 -0.83
N VAL A 32 -2.22 -29.24 -0.58
CA VAL A 32 -3.22 -28.52 0.23
C VAL A 32 -4.61 -28.51 -0.43
N PHE A 33 -4.66 -28.50 -1.76
CA PHE A 33 -5.91 -28.54 -2.55
C PHE A 33 -6.33 -29.97 -2.88
N LYS A 34 -7.63 -30.24 -2.84
CA LYS A 34 -8.18 -31.53 -3.27
C LYS A 34 -8.18 -31.63 -4.80
N GLU A 35 -8.00 -32.84 -5.34
CA GLU A 35 -7.89 -33.12 -6.79
C GLU A 35 -9.03 -32.55 -7.68
N ASN A 36 -10.15 -32.13 -7.10
CA ASN A 36 -11.33 -31.58 -7.82
C ASN A 36 -11.66 -30.13 -7.41
N GLU A 37 -10.80 -29.46 -6.70
CA GLU A 37 -11.04 -28.07 -6.27
C GLU A 37 -10.61 -27.12 -7.40
N VAL A 38 -11.53 -26.23 -7.81
CA VAL A 38 -11.21 -25.21 -8.82
C VAL A 38 -10.30 -24.18 -8.16
N ILE A 39 -9.01 -24.23 -8.50
CA ILE A 39 -8.02 -23.26 -8.01
C ILE A 39 -8.28 -21.94 -8.74
N VAL A 40 -8.66 -20.93 -8.00
CA VAL A 40 -8.74 -19.55 -8.50
C VAL A 40 -7.32 -18.99 -8.50
N GLU A 41 -6.87 -18.39 -9.59
CA GLU A 41 -5.55 -17.71 -9.64
C GLU A 41 -5.46 -16.66 -8.53
N GLN A 42 -4.28 -16.51 -7.93
CA GLN A 42 -4.00 -15.62 -6.79
C GLN A 42 -4.85 -15.96 -5.54
N VAL A 43 -4.78 -17.23 -5.12
CA VAL A 43 -5.57 -17.75 -3.99
C VAL A 43 -5.28 -16.99 -2.68
N MET A 44 -4.05 -16.51 -2.51
CA MET A 44 -3.69 -15.67 -1.37
C MET A 44 -4.27 -14.26 -1.46
N ASP A 45 -4.44 -13.69 -2.66
CA ASP A 45 -5.00 -12.36 -2.85
C ASP A 45 -6.54 -12.39 -2.87
N ASN A 46 -7.13 -12.72 -1.73
CA ASN A 46 -8.60 -12.84 -1.58
C ASN A 46 -9.35 -11.49 -1.64
N ASN A 47 -8.63 -10.36 -1.69
CA ASN A 47 -9.22 -9.04 -1.78
C ASN A 47 -9.23 -8.57 -3.23
N ASP A 48 -10.40 -8.19 -3.76
CA ASP A 48 -10.54 -7.68 -5.13
C ASP A 48 -9.60 -6.52 -5.42
N LEU A 49 -9.30 -5.68 -4.42
CA LEU A 49 -8.35 -4.56 -4.54
C LEU A 49 -6.90 -5.02 -4.75
N GLU A 50 -6.48 -6.10 -4.10
CA GLU A 50 -5.15 -6.67 -4.29
C GLU A 50 -5.00 -7.23 -5.70
N ARG A 51 -6.02 -7.96 -6.18
CA ARG A 51 -6.04 -8.51 -7.54
C ARG A 51 -6.05 -7.44 -8.63
N GLU A 52 -6.88 -6.40 -8.47
CA GLU A 52 -6.99 -5.30 -9.43
C GLU A 52 -5.70 -4.48 -9.53
N ARG A 53 -4.97 -4.34 -8.42
CA ARG A 53 -3.75 -3.54 -8.33
C ARG A 53 -2.47 -4.33 -8.52
N GLY A 54 -2.55 -5.66 -8.50
CA GLY A 54 -1.39 -6.55 -8.57
C GLY A 54 -0.43 -6.43 -7.38
N ILE A 55 -0.91 -5.94 -6.21
CA ILE A 55 -0.08 -5.74 -5.02
C ILE A 55 -0.68 -6.44 -3.80
N THR A 56 0.15 -7.05 -2.97
CA THR A 56 -0.24 -7.52 -1.64
C THR A 56 -0.34 -6.33 -0.69
N ILE A 57 -1.51 -6.14 -0.08
CA ILE A 57 -1.79 -5.05 0.86
C ILE A 57 -1.64 -5.53 2.31
N TYR A 58 -2.15 -6.72 2.61
CA TYR A 58 -2.09 -7.33 3.93
C TYR A 58 -1.24 -8.57 3.93
N SER A 59 -0.44 -8.73 4.99
CA SER A 59 0.28 -9.97 5.20
C SER A 59 -0.70 -11.12 5.45
N LYS A 60 -0.45 -12.25 4.83
CA LYS A 60 -1.22 -13.48 4.98
C LYS A 60 -0.30 -14.63 5.32
N ASN A 61 -0.82 -15.52 6.14
CA ASN A 61 -0.09 -16.71 6.56
C ASN A 61 -0.77 -17.94 5.98
N CYS A 62 0.01 -18.82 5.41
CA CYS A 62 -0.40 -20.18 5.07
C CYS A 62 0.64 -21.18 5.62
N ALA A 63 0.29 -22.45 5.63
CA ALA A 63 1.20 -23.49 6.08
C ALA A 63 1.10 -24.69 5.16
N ILE A 64 2.24 -25.27 4.82
CA ILE A 64 2.38 -26.49 4.04
C ILE A 64 3.16 -27.52 4.83
N GLU A 65 3.08 -28.77 4.43
CA GLU A 65 3.87 -29.85 5.00
C GLU A 65 4.72 -30.49 3.91
N HIS A 66 6.02 -30.61 4.17
CA HIS A 66 6.95 -31.31 3.31
C HIS A 66 7.90 -32.17 4.14
N ASN A 67 8.02 -33.46 3.79
CA ASN A 67 8.86 -34.45 4.49
C ASN A 67 8.69 -34.45 6.03
N GLY A 68 7.45 -34.25 6.53
CA GLY A 68 7.14 -34.23 7.96
C GLY A 68 7.49 -32.93 8.67
N THR A 69 8.00 -31.91 7.97
CA THR A 69 8.25 -30.58 8.48
C THR A 69 7.12 -29.63 8.09
N LYS A 70 6.60 -28.87 9.05
CA LYS A 70 5.63 -27.79 8.80
C LYS A 70 6.39 -26.54 8.36
N ILE A 71 6.04 -26.01 7.20
CA ILE A 71 6.60 -24.77 6.66
C ILE A 71 5.48 -23.73 6.67
N ASN A 72 5.57 -22.75 7.57
CA ASN A 72 4.70 -21.58 7.56
C ASN A 72 5.25 -20.58 6.54
N ILE A 73 4.42 -20.17 5.60
CA ILE A 73 4.75 -19.16 4.58
C ILE A 73 4.00 -17.88 4.92
N VAL A 74 4.75 -16.80 5.05
CA VAL A 74 4.21 -15.46 5.32
C VAL A 74 4.36 -14.62 4.07
N ASP A 75 3.24 -14.26 3.47
CA ASP A 75 3.20 -13.34 2.34
C ASP A 75 3.34 -11.91 2.83
N THR A 76 4.27 -11.15 2.25
CA THR A 76 4.62 -9.79 2.70
C THR A 76 4.12 -8.74 1.72
N PRO A 77 3.63 -7.57 2.21
CA PRO A 77 3.40 -6.42 1.33
C PRO A 77 4.70 -5.98 0.63
N GLY A 78 4.59 -5.63 -0.66
CA GLY A 78 5.75 -5.17 -1.44
C GLY A 78 5.90 -3.65 -1.52
N HIS A 79 4.92 -2.86 -1.04
CA HIS A 79 4.93 -1.41 -1.17
C HIS A 79 5.52 -0.71 0.05
N ALA A 80 6.23 0.41 -0.16
CA ALA A 80 6.91 1.17 0.90
C ALA A 80 5.98 1.67 2.02
N ASP A 81 4.72 2.02 1.71
CA ASP A 81 3.71 2.44 2.70
C ASP A 81 3.41 1.36 3.77
N PHE A 82 3.82 0.11 3.54
CA PHE A 82 3.62 -1.04 4.42
C PHE A 82 4.94 -1.58 5.01
N SER A 83 6.03 -0.81 4.95
CA SER A 83 7.37 -1.19 5.44
C SER A 83 7.39 -1.68 6.88
N SER A 84 6.61 -1.06 7.77
CA SER A 84 6.51 -1.48 9.17
C SER A 84 5.81 -2.83 9.37
N GLU A 85 4.94 -3.24 8.43
CA GLU A 85 4.34 -4.58 8.42
C GLU A 85 5.38 -5.63 8.08
N VAL A 86 6.21 -5.34 7.10
CA VAL A 86 7.34 -6.19 6.72
C VAL A 86 8.31 -6.36 7.90
N GLU A 87 8.69 -5.29 8.59
CA GLU A 87 9.58 -5.38 9.75
C GLU A 87 9.04 -6.28 10.86
N ARG A 88 7.73 -6.23 11.12
CA ARG A 88 7.07 -7.09 12.11
C ARG A 88 7.10 -8.56 11.70
N ILE A 89 6.92 -8.83 10.40
CA ILE A 89 6.97 -10.16 9.84
C ILE A 89 8.39 -10.74 9.95
N MET A 90 9.42 -9.95 9.68
CA MET A 90 10.82 -10.37 9.79
C MET A 90 11.19 -10.88 11.20
N LYS A 91 10.48 -10.45 12.26
CA LYS A 91 10.63 -10.98 13.62
C LYS A 91 9.99 -12.36 13.82
N THR A 92 9.13 -12.80 12.91
CA THR A 92 8.37 -14.06 13.04
C THR A 92 8.90 -15.18 12.16
N VAL A 93 9.82 -14.90 11.25
CA VAL A 93 10.35 -15.87 10.28
C VAL A 93 11.79 -16.28 10.59
N ASP A 94 12.21 -17.39 10.00
CA ASP A 94 13.54 -17.97 10.16
C ASP A 94 14.43 -17.69 8.94
N THR A 95 13.81 -17.49 7.78
CA THR A 95 14.47 -17.10 6.53
C THR A 95 13.53 -16.31 5.64
N VAL A 96 14.06 -15.76 4.54
CA VAL A 96 13.31 -15.09 3.49
C VAL A 96 13.66 -15.65 2.12
N ILE A 97 12.66 -15.80 1.25
CA ILE A 97 12.87 -16.04 -0.17
C ILE A 97 12.81 -14.68 -0.86
N LEU A 98 13.94 -14.25 -1.41
CA LEU A 98 14.04 -13.06 -2.24
C LEU A 98 13.73 -13.43 -3.69
N LEU A 99 12.55 -13.04 -4.18
CA LEU A 99 12.12 -13.31 -5.55
C LEU A 99 12.49 -12.14 -6.45
N VAL A 100 13.27 -12.40 -7.49
CA VAL A 100 13.77 -11.41 -8.44
C VAL A 100 13.42 -11.85 -9.86
N ASP A 101 12.96 -10.93 -10.69
CA ASP A 101 12.71 -11.16 -12.12
C ASP A 101 14.01 -11.26 -12.89
N SER A 102 14.18 -12.32 -13.71
CA SER A 102 15.41 -12.60 -14.46
C SER A 102 15.76 -11.54 -15.52
N SER A 103 14.80 -10.74 -15.96
CA SER A 103 15.01 -9.67 -16.94
C SER A 103 15.20 -8.29 -16.30
N GLU A 104 14.49 -8.01 -15.19
CA GLU A 104 14.50 -6.70 -14.54
C GLU A 104 15.63 -6.55 -13.52
N GLY A 105 15.93 -7.65 -12.79
CA GLY A 105 16.91 -7.65 -11.70
C GLY A 105 16.34 -7.10 -10.38
N PRO A 106 17.22 -6.86 -9.37
CA PRO A 106 16.81 -6.36 -8.08
C PRO A 106 16.33 -4.91 -8.17
N MET A 107 15.06 -4.69 -7.84
CA MET A 107 14.43 -3.37 -7.86
C MET A 107 14.57 -2.65 -6.50
N PRO A 108 14.58 -1.31 -6.44
CA PRO A 108 14.81 -0.55 -5.20
C PRO A 108 13.83 -0.85 -4.05
N GLN A 109 12.57 -1.18 -4.32
CA GLN A 109 11.61 -1.58 -3.26
C GLN A 109 12.10 -2.83 -2.50
N THR A 110 12.75 -3.74 -3.20
CA THR A 110 13.37 -4.93 -2.64
C THR A 110 14.49 -4.57 -1.67
N ARG A 111 15.21 -3.45 -1.91
CA ARG A 111 16.33 -2.99 -1.10
C ARG A 111 15.95 -2.77 0.37
N VAL A 112 14.85 -2.06 0.63
CA VAL A 112 14.40 -1.74 2.00
C VAL A 112 14.03 -3.01 2.77
N VAL A 113 13.29 -3.92 2.12
CA VAL A 113 12.84 -5.17 2.76
C VAL A 113 14.03 -6.11 2.99
N LEU A 114 14.93 -6.21 2.02
CA LEU A 114 16.14 -7.00 2.14
C LEU A 114 17.06 -6.46 3.25
N GLN A 115 17.30 -5.16 3.31
CA GLN A 115 18.09 -4.52 4.36
C GLN A 115 17.56 -4.91 5.75
N LYS A 116 16.24 -4.76 5.97
CA LYS A 116 15.61 -5.13 7.24
C LYS A 116 15.75 -6.62 7.58
N SER A 117 15.76 -7.50 6.59
CA SER A 117 16.00 -8.94 6.79
C SER A 117 17.45 -9.24 7.17
N LEU A 118 18.41 -8.57 6.52
CA LEU A 118 19.84 -8.72 6.83
C LEU A 118 20.19 -8.18 8.23
N GLU A 119 19.63 -7.03 8.62
CA GLU A 119 19.77 -6.44 9.96
C GLU A 119 19.26 -7.38 11.07
N LYS A 120 18.26 -8.24 10.77
CA LYS A 120 17.76 -9.27 11.69
C LYS A 120 18.58 -10.56 11.69
N GLY A 121 19.65 -10.61 10.91
CA GLY A 121 20.51 -11.78 10.80
C GLY A 121 19.90 -12.94 10.03
N LEU A 122 18.84 -12.71 9.25
CA LEU A 122 18.26 -13.74 8.40
C LEU A 122 19.22 -14.09 7.25
N ARG A 123 19.19 -15.34 6.81
CA ARG A 123 19.97 -15.84 5.67
C ARG A 123 19.02 -16.03 4.48
N PRO A 124 18.98 -15.09 3.52
CA PRO A 124 18.04 -15.16 2.39
C PRO A 124 18.35 -16.30 1.42
N ILE A 125 17.31 -16.76 0.72
CA ILE A 125 17.41 -17.63 -0.45
C ILE A 125 17.05 -16.76 -1.66
N LEU A 126 17.89 -16.71 -2.68
CA LEU A 126 17.62 -15.97 -3.91
C LEU A 126 16.86 -16.87 -4.89
N PHE A 127 15.67 -16.42 -5.32
CA PHE A 127 14.88 -17.09 -6.35
C PHE A 127 14.80 -16.22 -7.60
N ILE A 128 15.49 -16.59 -8.67
CA ILE A 128 15.43 -15.91 -9.97
C ILE A 128 14.25 -16.47 -10.76
N ASN A 129 13.22 -15.64 -10.91
CA ASN A 129 11.96 -16.03 -11.56
C ASN A 129 11.91 -15.62 -13.03
N LYS A 130 11.00 -16.26 -13.78
CA LYS A 130 10.70 -15.95 -15.20
C LYS A 130 11.88 -16.22 -16.12
N ILE A 131 12.63 -17.28 -15.86
CA ILE A 131 13.76 -17.74 -16.71
C ILE A 131 13.32 -18.26 -18.10
N ASP A 132 12.01 -18.24 -18.38
CA ASP A 132 11.41 -18.54 -19.69
C ASP A 132 11.30 -17.31 -20.61
N LYS A 133 11.58 -16.11 -20.10
CA LYS A 133 11.59 -14.89 -20.90
C LYS A 133 12.73 -14.90 -21.93
N LYS A 134 12.48 -14.26 -23.09
CA LYS A 134 13.49 -14.16 -24.17
C LYS A 134 14.64 -13.20 -23.86
N ASP A 135 14.39 -12.25 -22.98
CA ASP A 135 15.29 -11.21 -22.50
C ASP A 135 15.83 -11.52 -21.09
N GLU A 136 15.75 -12.81 -20.69
CA GLU A 136 16.33 -13.25 -19.44
C GLU A 136 17.87 -13.04 -19.44
N ARG A 137 18.40 -12.68 -18.27
CA ARG A 137 19.80 -12.45 -17.97
C ARG A 137 20.13 -12.93 -16.56
N ALA A 138 19.71 -14.14 -16.25
CA ALA A 138 19.72 -14.68 -14.89
C ALA A 138 21.10 -14.60 -14.21
N GLU A 139 22.19 -14.90 -14.92
CA GLU A 139 23.55 -14.83 -14.38
C GLU A 139 23.94 -13.38 -13.98
N GLU A 140 23.68 -12.40 -14.85
CA GLU A 140 23.91 -10.98 -14.54
C GLU A 140 23.07 -10.50 -13.36
N VAL A 141 21.81 -10.98 -13.26
CA VAL A 141 20.92 -10.64 -12.13
C VAL A 141 21.43 -11.21 -10.81
N VAL A 142 22.05 -12.38 -10.81
CA VAL A 142 22.72 -12.94 -9.62
C VAL A 142 23.85 -12.02 -9.16
N ASP A 143 24.70 -11.55 -10.08
CA ASP A 143 25.78 -10.61 -9.77
C ASP A 143 25.24 -9.28 -9.20
N LEU A 144 24.19 -8.73 -9.82
CA LEU A 144 23.52 -7.54 -9.32
C LEU A 144 22.91 -7.73 -7.92
N CYS A 145 22.38 -8.92 -7.63
CA CYS A 145 21.90 -9.24 -6.30
C CYS A 145 23.04 -9.34 -5.29
N PHE A 146 24.16 -9.96 -5.68
CA PHE A 146 25.35 -10.05 -4.84
C PHE A 146 25.87 -8.65 -4.47
N ASP A 147 26.00 -7.77 -5.45
CA ASP A 147 26.40 -6.37 -5.24
C ASP A 147 25.41 -5.67 -4.30
N LEU A 148 24.09 -5.87 -4.49
CA LEU A 148 23.08 -5.31 -3.61
C LEU A 148 23.22 -5.78 -2.15
N PHE A 149 23.48 -7.08 -1.92
CA PHE A 149 23.69 -7.62 -0.57
C PHE A 149 24.95 -7.01 0.07
N ALA A 150 26.03 -6.90 -0.69
CA ALA A 150 27.28 -6.29 -0.23
C ALA A 150 27.09 -4.81 0.12
N ASP A 151 26.39 -4.05 -0.72
CA ASP A 151 26.04 -2.65 -0.49
C ASP A 151 25.17 -2.43 0.77
N LEU A 152 24.35 -3.40 1.11
CA LEU A 152 23.50 -3.39 2.30
C LEU A 152 24.22 -3.87 3.56
N GLY A 153 25.51 -4.20 3.46
CA GLY A 153 26.33 -4.64 4.59
C GLY A 153 26.05 -6.05 5.06
N ALA A 154 25.69 -6.95 4.14
CA ALA A 154 25.54 -8.38 4.43
C ALA A 154 26.82 -8.97 4.99
N THR A 155 26.68 -9.91 5.93
CA THR A 155 27.82 -10.70 6.45
C THR A 155 28.27 -11.74 5.44
N ASP A 156 29.49 -12.29 5.59
CA ASP A 156 30.00 -13.36 4.72
C ASP A 156 29.04 -14.56 4.65
N GLU A 157 28.38 -14.91 5.76
CA GLU A 157 27.39 -15.98 5.81
C GLU A 157 26.10 -15.63 5.05
N GLN A 158 25.75 -14.35 4.96
CA GLN A 158 24.59 -13.88 4.21
C GLN A 158 24.90 -13.68 2.73
N LEU A 159 26.17 -13.46 2.37
CA LEU A 159 26.63 -13.41 0.97
C LEU A 159 26.73 -14.81 0.35
N ASP A 160 26.85 -15.86 1.17
CA ASP A 160 26.80 -17.27 0.74
C ASP A 160 25.32 -17.75 0.65
N PHE A 161 24.51 -17.00 -0.08
CA PHE A 161 23.10 -17.34 -0.26
C PHE A 161 22.90 -18.39 -1.36
N PRO A 162 22.02 -19.38 -1.14
CA PRO A 162 21.66 -20.33 -2.17
C PRO A 162 20.79 -19.67 -3.25
N ILE A 163 20.96 -20.14 -4.49
CA ILE A 163 20.28 -19.61 -5.67
C ILE A 163 19.34 -20.69 -6.21
N VAL A 164 18.14 -20.28 -6.57
CA VAL A 164 17.13 -21.10 -7.24
C VAL A 164 16.68 -20.38 -8.50
N TYR A 165 16.61 -21.08 -9.60
CA TYR A 165 16.08 -20.60 -10.87
C TYR A 165 14.69 -21.19 -11.09
N GLY A 166 13.72 -20.40 -11.60
CA GLY A 166 12.40 -20.96 -11.73
C GLY A 166 11.44 -20.20 -12.62
N ILE A 167 10.30 -20.85 -12.84
CA ILE A 167 9.14 -20.32 -13.54
C ILE A 167 7.94 -20.50 -12.60
N ALA A 168 7.71 -19.53 -11.73
CA ALA A 168 6.65 -19.60 -10.72
C ALA A 168 5.27 -19.90 -11.33
N LYS A 169 4.98 -19.38 -12.52
CA LYS A 169 3.73 -19.61 -13.25
C LYS A 169 3.51 -21.08 -13.61
N GLU A 170 4.57 -21.80 -13.90
CA GLU A 170 4.52 -23.22 -14.26
C GLU A 170 4.78 -24.14 -13.04
N GLY A 171 5.11 -23.52 -11.88
CA GLY A 171 5.44 -24.27 -10.67
C GLY A 171 6.74 -25.05 -10.79
N ILE A 172 7.77 -24.47 -11.39
CA ILE A 172 9.06 -25.09 -11.66
C ILE A 172 10.17 -24.37 -10.90
N ALA A 173 11.07 -25.14 -10.29
CA ALA A 173 12.31 -24.66 -9.70
C ALA A 173 13.46 -25.62 -10.03
N THR A 174 14.66 -25.06 -10.21
CA THR A 174 15.91 -25.79 -10.46
C THR A 174 17.06 -25.14 -9.68
N LEU A 175 18.09 -25.89 -9.36
CA LEU A 175 19.30 -25.35 -8.71
C LEU A 175 20.35 -24.90 -9.74
N ASP A 176 20.25 -25.41 -10.96
CA ASP A 176 21.07 -25.00 -12.10
C ASP A 176 20.16 -24.72 -13.32
N MET A 177 20.58 -23.81 -14.20
CA MET A 177 19.82 -23.44 -15.40
C MET A 177 19.69 -24.60 -16.40
N GLU A 178 20.64 -25.55 -16.38
CA GLU A 178 20.67 -26.74 -17.24
C GLU A 178 19.88 -27.94 -16.67
N ASP A 179 19.42 -27.86 -15.41
CA ASP A 179 18.66 -28.93 -14.75
C ASP A 179 17.30 -29.17 -15.42
N GLU A 180 16.80 -30.40 -15.24
CA GLU A 180 15.48 -30.79 -15.75
C GLU A 180 14.36 -30.04 -15.02
N ARG A 181 13.56 -29.28 -15.75
CA ARG A 181 12.44 -28.45 -15.25
C ARG A 181 11.21 -29.31 -14.99
N LYS A 182 10.91 -29.67 -13.74
CA LYS A 182 9.81 -30.57 -13.35
C LYS A 182 8.78 -29.91 -12.45
N ASP A 183 9.18 -29.54 -11.25
CA ASP A 183 8.31 -29.06 -10.16
C ASP A 183 9.10 -28.19 -9.17
N LEU A 184 8.50 -27.87 -8.02
CA LEU A 184 9.11 -27.05 -6.96
C LEU A 184 9.89 -27.89 -5.92
N THR A 185 10.01 -29.20 -6.08
CA THR A 185 10.74 -30.06 -5.12
C THR A 185 12.14 -29.54 -4.82
N PRO A 186 12.94 -29.05 -5.80
CA PRO A 186 14.27 -28.50 -5.50
C PRO A 186 14.24 -27.31 -4.53
N LEU A 187 13.22 -26.46 -4.59
CA LEU A 187 13.04 -25.35 -3.63
C LEU A 187 12.65 -25.86 -2.24
N PHE A 188 11.74 -26.86 -2.16
CA PHE A 188 11.34 -27.45 -0.88
C PHE A 188 12.50 -28.12 -0.18
N ASP A 189 13.27 -28.92 -0.90
CA ASP A 189 14.43 -29.63 -0.36
C ASP A 189 15.51 -28.64 0.08
N LEU A 190 15.78 -27.60 -0.73
CA LEU A 190 16.71 -26.54 -0.36
C LEU A 190 16.28 -25.81 0.91
N LEU A 191 14.98 -25.53 1.10
CA LEU A 191 14.47 -24.92 2.32
C LEU A 191 14.77 -25.78 3.55
N LEU A 192 14.58 -27.10 3.46
CA LEU A 192 14.85 -28.01 4.56
C LEU A 192 16.36 -28.16 4.86
N ASP A 193 17.22 -28.08 3.84
CA ASP A 193 18.68 -28.19 3.98
C ASP A 193 19.31 -26.89 4.48
N HIS A 194 18.81 -25.73 4.00
CA HIS A 194 19.39 -24.42 4.32
C HIS A 194 18.90 -23.86 5.64
N VAL A 195 17.65 -24.11 6.01
CA VAL A 195 17.00 -23.53 7.19
C VAL A 195 16.90 -24.56 8.29
N GLN A 196 17.56 -24.30 9.40
CA GLN A 196 17.40 -25.17 10.58
C GLN A 196 16.01 -25.01 11.17
N PRO A 197 15.27 -26.11 11.45
CA PRO A 197 14.00 -26.06 12.13
C PRO A 197 14.09 -25.28 13.45
N TYR A 198 13.07 -24.51 13.76
CA TYR A 198 13.03 -23.78 15.01
C TYR A 198 13.22 -24.72 16.21
N PRO A 199 14.12 -24.42 17.17
CA PRO A 199 14.39 -25.31 18.29
C PRO A 199 13.14 -25.61 19.13
N ASP A 200 13.05 -26.82 19.67
CA ASP A 200 11.92 -27.20 20.53
C ASP A 200 12.05 -26.61 21.95
N TYR A 201 11.57 -25.39 22.10
CA TYR A 201 11.46 -24.69 23.39
C TYR A 201 10.07 -24.85 24.05
N SER A 202 9.30 -25.87 23.69
CA SER A 202 7.92 -26.08 24.17
C SER A 202 7.80 -26.29 25.69
N THR A 203 8.87 -26.69 26.35
CA THR A 203 8.93 -26.88 27.82
C THR A 203 9.30 -25.60 28.59
N ASN A 204 9.75 -24.56 27.92
CA ASN A 204 10.09 -23.28 28.54
C ASN A 204 8.82 -22.51 28.96
N PRO A 205 8.92 -21.48 29.82
CA PRO A 205 7.82 -20.56 30.08
C PRO A 205 7.32 -19.91 28.79
N LEU A 206 5.99 -19.72 28.68
CA LEU A 206 5.37 -19.14 27.49
C LEU A 206 5.90 -17.73 27.20
N GLN A 207 6.24 -17.49 25.95
CA GLN A 207 6.60 -16.19 25.41
C GLN A 207 6.14 -16.11 23.95
N LEU A 208 5.25 -15.16 23.66
CA LEU A 208 4.71 -14.90 22.32
C LEU A 208 4.55 -13.40 22.12
N GLN A 209 5.16 -12.83 21.10
CA GLN A 209 4.98 -11.41 20.74
C GLN A 209 3.96 -11.26 19.62
N ILE A 210 3.08 -10.26 19.76
CA ILE A 210 2.07 -9.94 18.77
C ILE A 210 2.70 -9.19 17.60
N SER A 211 2.63 -9.78 16.41
CA SER A 211 3.12 -9.18 15.15
C SER A 211 1.99 -8.57 14.31
N THR A 212 0.80 -9.17 14.35
CA THR A 212 -0.34 -8.75 13.52
C THR A 212 -1.64 -8.81 14.31
N LEU A 213 -2.57 -7.91 13.99
CA LEU A 213 -3.92 -7.90 14.56
C LEU A 213 -4.96 -8.31 13.52
N GLY A 214 -5.97 -9.01 13.97
CA GLY A 214 -7.18 -9.31 13.23
C GLY A 214 -8.42 -8.92 14.02
N TYR A 215 -9.57 -9.00 13.38
CA TYR A 215 -10.85 -8.76 14.01
C TYR A 215 -11.90 -9.76 13.52
N ASP A 216 -12.65 -10.32 14.43
CA ASP A 216 -13.80 -11.17 14.15
C ASP A 216 -15.02 -10.60 14.88
N ASP A 217 -16.18 -10.57 14.22
CA ASP A 217 -17.37 -9.93 14.79
C ASP A 217 -17.90 -10.67 16.04
N TYR A 218 -17.54 -11.95 16.26
CA TYR A 218 -17.94 -12.76 17.41
C TYR A 218 -16.85 -12.90 18.46
N LEU A 219 -15.59 -13.01 18.04
CA LEU A 219 -14.45 -13.22 18.93
C LEU A 219 -13.76 -11.91 19.33
N GLY A 220 -14.10 -10.81 18.67
CA GLY A 220 -13.45 -9.51 18.86
C GLY A 220 -12.06 -9.46 18.23
N ARG A 221 -11.15 -8.72 18.87
CA ARG A 221 -9.78 -8.55 18.40
C ARG A 221 -8.99 -9.85 18.53
N LEU A 222 -8.29 -10.21 17.46
CA LEU A 222 -7.41 -11.38 17.36
C LEU A 222 -5.96 -10.92 17.34
N GLY A 223 -5.11 -11.61 18.10
CA GLY A 223 -3.66 -11.44 18.02
C GLY A 223 -3.03 -12.57 17.22
N THR A 224 -2.09 -12.24 16.33
CA THR A 224 -1.28 -13.22 15.60
C THR A 224 0.18 -12.98 15.92
N GLY A 225 0.95 -14.05 16.16
CA GLY A 225 2.37 -13.99 16.43
C GLY A 225 3.01 -15.36 16.51
N ARG A 226 4.35 -15.40 16.52
CA ARG A 226 5.11 -16.64 16.71
C ARG A 226 5.25 -16.94 18.21
N ILE A 227 5.00 -18.19 18.60
CA ILE A 227 5.38 -18.67 19.92
C ILE A 227 6.90 -18.83 19.95
N THR A 228 7.59 -17.98 20.69
CA THR A 228 9.05 -18.03 20.82
C THR A 228 9.45 -19.09 21.84
N ASN A 229 8.74 -19.18 22.95
CA ASN A 229 8.97 -20.16 24.00
C ASN A 229 7.64 -20.71 24.52
N GLY A 230 7.69 -21.94 25.01
CA GLY A 230 6.57 -22.55 25.74
C GLY A 230 5.49 -23.13 24.84
N THR A 231 4.33 -23.29 25.46
CA THR A 231 3.12 -23.85 24.83
C THR A 231 1.94 -22.95 25.15
N LEU A 232 1.18 -22.52 24.14
CA LEU A 232 -0.06 -21.77 24.31
C LEU A 232 -1.23 -22.76 24.30
N LYS A 233 -2.13 -22.66 25.29
CA LYS A 233 -3.29 -23.56 25.45
C LYS A 233 -4.59 -22.78 25.56
N VAL A 234 -5.65 -23.30 24.94
CA VAL A 234 -7.02 -22.79 25.13
C VAL A 234 -7.42 -22.91 26.56
N GLY A 235 -8.08 -21.91 27.10
CA GLY A 235 -8.54 -21.86 28.50
C GLY A 235 -7.48 -21.53 29.53
N SER A 236 -6.19 -21.47 29.16
CA SER A 236 -5.12 -21.05 30.07
C SER A 236 -5.21 -19.55 30.41
N THR A 237 -4.81 -19.22 31.62
CA THR A 237 -4.60 -17.83 32.06
C THR A 237 -3.15 -17.46 31.75
N VAL A 238 -2.95 -16.31 31.11
CA VAL A 238 -1.65 -15.77 30.70
C VAL A 238 -1.49 -14.35 31.22
N LYS A 239 -0.26 -13.87 31.27
CA LYS A 239 0.05 -12.46 31.53
C LYS A 239 0.43 -11.76 30.24
N VAL A 240 -0.12 -10.57 30.04
CA VAL A 240 0.18 -9.76 28.87
C VAL A 240 0.94 -8.51 29.30
N SER A 241 2.19 -8.39 28.85
CA SER A 241 2.98 -7.16 29.03
C SER A 241 2.55 -6.15 27.98
N LYS A 242 1.99 -5.04 28.45
CA LYS A 242 1.45 -3.96 27.64
C LYS A 242 2.52 -2.96 27.23
N ARG A 243 2.21 -2.14 26.23
CA ARG A 243 3.10 -1.08 25.71
C ARG A 243 3.46 -0.01 26.76
N ASP A 244 2.56 0.27 27.71
CA ASP A 244 2.79 1.21 28.81
C ASP A 244 3.59 0.61 30.00
N GLY A 245 4.06 -0.63 29.85
CA GLY A 245 4.78 -1.38 30.90
C GLY A 245 3.86 -2.05 31.91
N SER A 246 2.56 -1.88 31.86
CA SER A 246 1.61 -2.61 32.72
C SER A 246 1.54 -4.08 32.35
N VAL A 247 1.16 -4.91 33.30
CA VAL A 247 0.94 -6.36 33.08
C VAL A 247 -0.50 -6.69 33.48
N VAL A 248 -1.22 -7.29 32.55
CA VAL A 248 -2.62 -7.66 32.76
C VAL A 248 -2.82 -9.16 32.61
N ASP A 249 -3.75 -9.73 33.40
CA ASP A 249 -4.14 -11.13 33.27
C ASP A 249 -5.18 -11.26 32.16
N ALA A 250 -5.04 -12.30 31.34
CA ALA A 250 -5.98 -12.62 30.28
C ALA A 250 -6.18 -14.13 30.15
N LYS A 251 -7.31 -14.54 29.56
CA LYS A 251 -7.61 -15.95 29.32
C LYS A 251 -7.74 -16.20 27.84
N ILE A 252 -7.00 -17.17 27.32
CA ILE A 252 -7.07 -17.58 25.92
C ILE A 252 -8.42 -18.25 25.66
N ALA A 253 -9.23 -17.65 24.80
CA ALA A 253 -10.58 -18.16 24.49
C ALA A 253 -10.55 -19.15 23.33
N LYS A 254 -9.84 -18.82 22.24
CA LYS A 254 -9.67 -19.64 21.05
C LYS A 254 -8.23 -19.54 20.57
N LEU A 255 -7.77 -20.62 19.93
CA LEU A 255 -6.44 -20.73 19.32
C LEU A 255 -6.56 -21.36 17.94
N PHE A 256 -5.92 -20.74 16.95
CA PHE A 256 -5.93 -21.20 15.57
C PHE A 256 -4.50 -21.32 15.06
N VAL A 257 -4.25 -22.34 14.26
CA VAL A 257 -3.05 -22.51 13.45
C VAL A 257 -3.45 -22.58 11.97
N ASN A 258 -2.54 -22.26 11.08
CA ASN A 258 -2.79 -22.42 9.65
C ASN A 258 -2.50 -23.88 9.24
N GLU A 259 -3.42 -24.47 8.49
CA GLU A 259 -3.23 -25.71 7.72
C GLU A 259 -3.68 -25.38 6.28
N GLY A 260 -2.73 -25.31 5.35
CA GLY A 260 -2.96 -24.67 4.07
C GLY A 260 -3.33 -23.20 4.26
N LEU A 261 -4.42 -22.81 3.63
CA LEU A 261 -5.01 -21.46 3.72
C LEU A 261 -6.02 -21.32 4.88
N ILE A 262 -6.39 -22.44 5.50
CA ILE A 262 -7.49 -22.48 6.47
C ILE A 262 -6.93 -22.32 7.89
N LYS A 263 -7.59 -21.49 8.68
CA LYS A 263 -7.35 -21.40 10.12
C LYS A 263 -8.10 -22.52 10.83
N VAL A 264 -7.35 -23.46 11.40
CA VAL A 264 -7.89 -24.62 12.12
C VAL A 264 -7.79 -24.36 13.62
N GLU A 265 -8.89 -24.59 14.34
CA GLU A 265 -8.93 -24.47 15.78
C GLU A 265 -8.14 -25.63 16.43
N LYS A 266 -7.24 -25.31 17.36
CA LYS A 266 -6.42 -26.28 18.12
C LYS A 266 -6.56 -26.02 19.61
N GLU A 267 -6.40 -27.07 20.39
CA GLU A 267 -6.38 -26.99 21.86
C GLU A 267 -5.06 -26.41 22.39
N GLU A 268 -3.96 -26.69 21.70
CA GLU A 268 -2.63 -26.21 22.05
C GLU A 268 -1.73 -26.03 20.83
N ALA A 269 -0.75 -25.11 20.94
CA ALA A 269 0.31 -24.89 19.95
C ALA A 269 1.64 -24.63 20.66
N TYR A 270 2.74 -24.91 19.97
CA TYR A 270 4.08 -25.03 20.53
C TYR A 270 5.04 -23.98 19.99
N ALA A 271 6.17 -23.79 20.70
CA ALA A 271 7.27 -22.93 20.26
C ALA A 271 7.67 -23.21 18.81
N GLY A 272 7.87 -22.13 18.04
CA GLY A 272 8.16 -22.13 16.62
C GLY A 272 6.95 -21.86 15.74
N ASP A 273 5.71 -22.15 16.19
CA ASP A 273 4.53 -22.01 15.35
C ASP A 273 3.98 -20.57 15.34
N ILE A 274 3.44 -20.16 14.21
CA ILE A 274 2.70 -18.89 14.06
C ILE A 274 1.23 -19.18 14.32
N VAL A 275 0.69 -18.52 15.33
CA VAL A 275 -0.67 -18.77 15.81
C VAL A 275 -1.51 -17.50 15.81
N THR A 276 -2.83 -17.69 15.66
CA THR A 276 -3.84 -16.63 15.88
C THR A 276 -4.67 -17.01 17.09
N PHE A 277 -4.93 -16.08 18.01
CA PHE A 277 -5.71 -16.37 19.22
C PHE A 277 -6.63 -15.21 19.60
N SER A 278 -7.63 -15.52 20.43
CA SER A 278 -8.57 -14.56 21.01
C SER A 278 -8.64 -14.67 22.53
N GLY A 279 -9.31 -13.71 23.16
CA GLY A 279 -9.53 -13.69 24.61
C GLY A 279 -8.69 -12.67 25.36
N VAL A 280 -7.81 -11.94 24.68
CA VAL A 280 -7.02 -10.85 25.26
C VAL A 280 -7.64 -9.50 24.89
N PRO A 281 -8.28 -8.78 25.84
CA PRO A 281 -8.88 -7.48 25.56
C PRO A 281 -7.83 -6.43 25.19
N HIS A 282 -8.17 -5.57 24.23
CA HIS A 282 -7.32 -4.43 23.83
C HIS A 282 -5.86 -4.79 23.57
N ILE A 283 -5.64 -5.97 22.95
CA ILE A 283 -4.31 -6.41 22.57
C ILE A 283 -3.75 -5.50 21.46
N SER A 284 -2.45 -5.20 21.54
CA SER A 284 -1.75 -4.34 20.59
C SER A 284 -0.49 -5.01 20.05
N ILE A 285 -0.02 -4.52 18.89
CA ILE A 285 1.22 -5.01 18.27
C ILE A 285 2.41 -4.72 19.18
N GLY A 286 3.35 -5.67 19.23
CA GLY A 286 4.55 -5.61 20.07
C GLY A 286 4.36 -6.05 21.50
N GLU A 287 3.11 -6.15 21.98
CA GLU A 287 2.84 -6.70 23.31
C GLU A 287 3.24 -8.17 23.39
N THR A 288 3.68 -8.60 24.57
CA THR A 288 4.12 -9.98 24.80
C THR A 288 3.15 -10.73 25.69
N VAL A 289 2.68 -11.87 25.21
CA VAL A 289 1.93 -12.85 26.00
C VAL A 289 2.94 -13.77 26.69
N CYS A 290 2.87 -13.83 28.02
CA CYS A 290 3.83 -14.53 28.88
C CYS A 290 3.15 -15.58 29.73
N ASP A 291 3.96 -16.49 30.28
CA ASP A 291 3.53 -17.41 31.32
C ASP A 291 3.03 -16.67 32.57
N ILE A 292 2.00 -17.23 33.23
CA ILE A 292 1.37 -16.62 34.42
C ILE A 292 2.38 -16.43 35.58
N ASN A 293 3.36 -17.31 35.70
CA ASN A 293 4.34 -17.31 36.81
C ASN A 293 5.66 -16.65 36.40
N ASN A 294 5.92 -16.47 35.08
CA ASN A 294 7.16 -15.94 34.58
C ASN A 294 6.94 -14.92 33.46
N VAL A 295 6.91 -13.65 33.82
CA VAL A 295 6.70 -12.55 32.87
C VAL A 295 8.05 -12.13 32.29
N MET A 296 8.27 -12.49 31.03
CA MET A 296 9.47 -12.11 30.24
C MET A 296 9.05 -11.33 29.00
N PRO A 297 8.88 -10.01 29.08
CA PRO A 297 8.51 -9.21 27.92
C PRO A 297 9.64 -9.22 26.88
N MET A 298 9.27 -9.30 25.61
CA MET A 298 10.17 -9.12 24.49
C MET A 298 10.36 -7.62 24.22
N GLU A 299 11.43 -7.28 23.50
CA GLU A 299 11.66 -5.92 23.03
C GLU A 299 10.44 -5.42 22.24
N MET A 300 9.96 -4.22 22.60
CA MET A 300 8.76 -3.67 21.97
C MET A 300 8.99 -3.41 20.48
N ILE A 301 7.97 -3.69 19.69
CA ILE A 301 8.00 -3.35 18.25
C ILE A 301 7.61 -1.88 18.10
N ASP A 302 8.47 -1.11 17.46
CA ASP A 302 8.16 0.27 17.10
C ASP A 302 7.11 0.30 15.98
N ILE A 303 6.15 1.20 16.15
CA ILE A 303 5.12 1.45 15.15
C ILE A 303 5.43 2.80 14.55
N GLU A 304 5.72 2.81 13.26
CA GLU A 304 5.95 4.06 12.52
C GLU A 304 4.72 4.98 12.65
N LYS A 305 4.99 6.25 12.93
CA LYS A 305 3.93 7.26 13.03
C LYS A 305 3.36 7.60 11.66
N PRO A 306 2.10 8.04 11.60
CA PRO A 306 1.54 8.58 10.37
C PRO A 306 2.35 9.77 9.86
N THR A 307 2.49 9.89 8.54
CA THR A 307 3.17 11.00 7.87
C THR A 307 2.23 11.90 7.09
N LEU A 308 1.07 11.38 6.71
CA LEU A 308 0.04 12.09 5.95
C LEU A 308 -1.31 12.08 6.67
N SER A 309 -2.10 13.11 6.45
CA SER A 309 -3.49 13.17 6.93
C SER A 309 -4.42 13.70 5.85
N MET A 310 -5.68 13.29 5.90
CA MET A 310 -6.78 13.82 5.10
C MET A 310 -8.01 14.04 5.97
N ASN A 311 -8.84 15.00 5.60
CA ASN A 311 -10.13 15.19 6.25
C ASN A 311 -11.19 14.36 5.52
N PHE A 312 -11.83 13.45 6.23
CA PHE A 312 -12.97 12.66 5.78
C PHE A 312 -14.24 13.37 6.26
N LEU A 313 -14.97 13.96 5.35
CA LEU A 313 -16.14 14.79 5.61
C LEU A 313 -17.40 14.08 5.15
N VAL A 314 -18.52 14.40 5.78
CA VAL A 314 -19.83 14.01 5.25
C VAL A 314 -20.01 14.64 3.87
N ASN A 315 -20.58 13.88 2.93
CA ASN A 315 -20.91 14.42 1.63
C ASN A 315 -22.12 15.36 1.75
N ASP A 316 -21.91 16.65 1.50
CA ASP A 316 -22.92 17.70 1.51
C ASP A 316 -23.27 18.21 0.11
N SER A 317 -22.88 17.43 -0.93
CA SER A 317 -23.15 17.78 -2.33
C SER A 317 -24.65 17.68 -2.67
N PRO A 318 -25.12 18.39 -3.70
CA PRO A 318 -26.50 18.25 -4.19
C PRO A 318 -26.87 16.86 -4.71
N PHE A 319 -25.92 15.92 -4.76
CA PHE A 319 -26.11 14.54 -5.22
C PHE A 319 -26.01 13.52 -4.10
N VAL A 320 -25.87 13.94 -2.85
CA VAL A 320 -25.80 13.04 -1.70
C VAL A 320 -26.98 12.05 -1.65
N GLY A 321 -26.69 10.79 -1.33
CA GLY A 321 -27.69 9.72 -1.19
C GLY A 321 -28.25 9.18 -2.51
N ARG A 322 -27.69 9.59 -3.67
CA ARG A 322 -28.13 9.05 -4.97
C ARG A 322 -27.51 7.70 -5.30
N SER A 323 -26.30 7.47 -4.84
CA SER A 323 -25.50 6.30 -5.16
C SER A 323 -25.29 5.42 -3.92
N GLY A 324 -24.77 5.98 -2.84
CA GLY A 324 -24.52 5.27 -1.58
C GLY A 324 -25.68 5.38 -0.58
N LYS A 325 -25.72 4.43 0.35
CA LYS A 325 -26.68 4.40 1.46
C LYS A 325 -26.09 4.85 2.80
N LEU A 326 -24.76 4.83 2.89
CA LEU A 326 -24.01 5.10 4.11
C LEU A 326 -23.41 6.52 4.03
N VAL A 327 -24.20 7.52 4.46
CA VAL A 327 -23.91 8.94 4.24
C VAL A 327 -23.78 9.76 5.53
N THR A 328 -23.95 9.15 6.71
CA THR A 328 -23.99 9.88 7.98
C THR A 328 -22.66 9.86 8.72
N THR A 329 -22.37 10.91 9.50
CA THR A 329 -21.20 11.01 10.38
C THR A 329 -21.07 9.78 11.29
N ARG A 330 -22.17 9.30 11.86
CA ARG A 330 -22.19 8.12 12.75
C ARG A 330 -21.73 6.85 12.02
N GLN A 331 -22.16 6.65 10.76
CA GLN A 331 -21.76 5.48 9.96
C GLN A 331 -20.27 5.54 9.61
N ILE A 332 -19.79 6.72 9.18
CA ILE A 332 -18.36 6.94 8.88
C ILE A 332 -17.53 6.69 10.15
N ARG A 333 -17.94 7.23 11.30
CA ARG A 333 -17.26 7.01 12.58
C ARG A 333 -17.15 5.52 12.92
N ALA A 334 -18.25 4.80 12.87
CA ALA A 334 -18.27 3.37 13.19
C ALA A 334 -17.33 2.57 12.29
N ARG A 335 -17.29 2.91 11.00
CA ARG A 335 -16.39 2.27 10.02
C ARG A 335 -14.92 2.57 10.29
N LEU A 336 -14.58 3.83 10.56
CA LEU A 336 -13.21 4.23 10.88
C LEU A 336 -12.72 3.60 12.19
N HIS A 337 -13.57 3.52 13.21
CA HIS A 337 -13.26 2.81 14.45
C HIS A 337 -13.03 1.31 14.22
N LYS A 338 -13.83 0.67 13.37
CA LYS A 338 -13.61 -0.74 13.01
C LYS A 338 -12.27 -0.93 12.29
N GLU A 339 -11.86 0.00 11.44
CA GLU A 339 -10.55 -0.07 10.77
C GLU A 339 -9.39 0.06 11.78
N MET A 340 -9.49 0.93 12.77
CA MET A 340 -8.46 1.08 13.80
C MET A 340 -8.26 -0.17 14.69
N GLU A 341 -9.22 -1.10 14.72
CA GLU A 341 -9.06 -2.37 15.46
C GLU A 341 -7.94 -3.25 14.89
N THR A 342 -7.70 -3.16 13.59
CA THR A 342 -6.70 -3.98 12.88
C THR A 342 -5.54 -3.17 12.32
N ASN A 343 -5.78 -1.91 11.97
CA ASN A 343 -4.84 -1.02 11.32
C ASN A 343 -4.21 -0.05 12.32
N VAL A 344 -3.11 -0.45 12.93
CA VAL A 344 -2.40 0.36 13.95
C VAL A 344 -1.63 1.56 13.39
N GLY A 345 -1.47 1.65 12.08
CA GLY A 345 -0.87 2.81 11.41
C GLY A 345 -1.88 3.91 11.07
N LEU A 346 -3.14 3.75 11.49
CA LEU A 346 -4.21 4.69 11.25
C LEU A 346 -4.56 5.43 12.53
N GLU A 347 -4.60 6.77 12.48
CA GLU A 347 -5.11 7.62 13.56
C GLU A 347 -6.33 8.37 13.07
N VAL A 348 -7.36 8.43 13.90
CA VAL A 348 -8.63 9.10 13.59
C VAL A 348 -8.99 10.07 14.70
N ASN A 349 -9.06 11.35 14.37
CA ASN A 349 -9.43 12.43 15.28
C ASN A 349 -10.67 13.16 14.75
N GLU A 350 -11.58 13.56 15.63
CA GLU A 350 -12.72 14.39 15.25
C GLU A 350 -12.25 15.80 14.88
N LEU A 351 -12.88 16.40 13.87
CA LEU A 351 -12.59 17.78 13.48
C LEU A 351 -13.40 18.76 14.34
N ASP A 352 -12.73 19.80 14.84
CA ASP A 352 -13.40 20.85 15.61
C ASP A 352 -14.32 21.70 14.73
N GLY A 353 -15.61 21.74 15.09
CA GLY A 353 -16.59 22.61 14.44
C GLY A 353 -17.03 22.20 13.02
N ILE A 354 -16.57 21.05 12.52
CA ILE A 354 -16.93 20.52 11.20
C ILE A 354 -17.32 19.05 11.35
N GLU A 355 -18.41 18.62 10.70
CA GLU A 355 -18.81 17.21 10.68
C GLU A 355 -17.84 16.39 9.85
N GLY A 356 -16.85 15.77 10.50
CA GLY A 356 -15.83 14.96 9.84
C GLY A 356 -14.72 14.50 10.76
N TYR A 357 -13.77 13.80 10.17
CA TYR A 357 -12.65 13.17 10.86
C TYR A 357 -11.36 13.52 10.14
N LYS A 358 -10.33 13.88 10.91
CA LYS A 358 -8.95 13.90 10.44
C LYS A 358 -8.42 12.48 10.54
N VAL A 359 -8.17 11.88 9.38
CA VAL A 359 -7.64 10.52 9.26
C VAL A 359 -6.19 10.60 8.84
N SER A 360 -5.31 10.08 9.66
CA SER A 360 -3.86 10.10 9.43
C SER A 360 -3.36 8.69 9.14
N GLY A 361 -2.48 8.56 8.16
CA GLY A 361 -1.92 7.30 7.70
C GLY A 361 -0.47 7.45 7.27
N ARG A 362 0.17 6.34 6.91
CA ARG A 362 1.60 6.31 6.57
C ARG A 362 1.92 6.86 5.19
N GLY A 363 0.98 6.78 4.25
CA GLY A 363 1.17 7.21 2.87
C GLY A 363 -0.14 7.39 2.12
N GLU A 364 -0.04 7.87 0.89
CA GLU A 364 -1.21 8.11 0.02
C GLU A 364 -1.95 6.82 -0.32
N LEU A 365 -1.21 5.76 -0.63
CA LEU A 365 -1.79 4.46 -0.98
C LEU A 365 -2.54 3.86 0.21
N HIS A 366 -2.02 3.98 1.43
CA HIS A 366 -2.67 3.50 2.64
C HIS A 366 -4.05 4.15 2.84
N LEU A 367 -4.16 5.48 2.68
CA LEU A 367 -5.43 6.20 2.83
C LEU A 367 -6.36 5.98 1.62
N SER A 368 -5.84 5.89 0.40
CA SER A 368 -6.67 5.63 -0.79
C SER A 368 -7.28 4.23 -0.79
N ILE A 369 -6.58 3.22 -0.27
CA ILE A 369 -7.12 1.86 -0.08
C ILE A 369 -8.30 1.88 0.90
N LEU A 370 -8.17 2.61 2.02
CA LEU A 370 -9.28 2.76 2.97
C LEU A 370 -10.50 3.41 2.30
N LEU A 371 -10.29 4.48 1.55
CA LEU A 371 -11.35 5.18 0.81
C LEU A 371 -12.02 4.28 -0.22
N GLU A 372 -11.23 3.53 -0.98
CA GLU A 372 -11.75 2.60 -2.00
C GLU A 372 -12.57 1.46 -1.37
N LYS A 373 -12.15 0.92 -0.22
CA LYS A 373 -12.94 -0.04 0.55
C LYS A 373 -14.26 0.56 0.99
N MET A 374 -14.23 1.75 1.59
CA MET A 374 -15.45 2.44 2.02
C MET A 374 -16.39 2.70 0.83
N ARG A 375 -15.85 3.12 -0.31
CA ARG A 375 -16.61 3.31 -1.56
C ARG A 375 -17.33 2.04 -1.98
N ARG A 376 -16.66 0.89 -2.00
CA ARG A 376 -17.24 -0.43 -2.35
C ARG A 376 -18.24 -0.94 -1.33
N GLU A 377 -18.07 -0.59 -0.06
CA GLU A 377 -19.02 -0.89 1.01
C GLU A 377 -20.30 -0.03 0.91
N GLY A 378 -20.37 0.95 0.02
CA GLY A 378 -21.55 1.80 -0.21
C GLY A 378 -21.55 3.12 0.54
N TYR A 379 -20.41 3.59 1.03
CA TYR A 379 -20.27 4.91 1.64
C TYR A 379 -20.23 6.03 0.60
N GLU A 380 -20.80 7.17 0.94
CA GLU A 380 -20.55 8.46 0.28
C GLU A 380 -19.87 9.40 1.26
N LEU A 381 -18.77 10.00 0.85
CA LEU A 381 -18.02 10.96 1.65
C LEU A 381 -17.30 11.96 0.74
N SER A 382 -16.89 13.08 1.31
CA SER A 382 -16.00 14.04 0.66
C SER A 382 -14.66 14.06 1.38
N VAL A 383 -13.55 14.13 0.65
CA VAL A 383 -12.22 14.15 1.25
C VAL A 383 -11.41 15.35 0.79
N SER A 384 -10.57 15.86 1.68
CA SER A 384 -9.64 16.95 1.38
C SER A 384 -8.39 16.44 0.68
N LYS A 385 -7.58 17.37 0.15
CA LYS A 385 -6.21 17.09 -0.30
C LYS A 385 -5.42 16.45 0.85
N PRO A 386 -4.53 15.49 0.55
CA PRO A 386 -3.56 14.97 1.52
C PRO A 386 -2.66 16.10 2.04
N GLU A 387 -2.48 16.15 3.36
CA GLU A 387 -1.59 17.09 4.04
C GLU A 387 -0.53 16.33 4.81
N VAL A 388 0.70 16.80 4.71
CA VAL A 388 1.83 16.21 5.45
C VAL A 388 1.76 16.63 6.91
N LEU A 389 1.99 15.68 7.82
CA LEU A 389 2.05 15.93 9.25
C LEU A 389 3.41 16.52 9.61
N MET A 390 3.38 17.75 10.13
CA MET A 390 4.56 18.43 10.66
C MET A 390 4.81 17.99 12.10
N THR A 391 6.08 17.94 12.49
CA THR A 391 6.51 17.63 13.86
C THR A 391 7.40 18.76 14.36
N ASP A 392 7.20 19.20 15.58
CA ASP A 392 8.11 20.17 16.22
C ASP A 392 9.23 19.40 16.94
N ILE A 393 10.47 19.64 16.52
CA ILE A 393 11.68 19.10 17.14
C ILE A 393 12.54 20.30 17.56
N ASP A 394 12.88 20.41 18.83
CA ASP A 394 13.66 21.52 19.38
C ASP A 394 13.11 22.92 19.00
N GLU A 395 11.77 23.08 19.07
CA GLU A 395 11.05 24.32 18.72
C GLU A 395 11.11 24.70 17.22
N VAL A 396 11.66 23.84 16.37
CA VAL A 396 11.72 24.01 14.92
C VAL A 396 10.72 23.08 14.25
N LYS A 397 9.94 23.61 13.31
CA LYS A 397 9.05 22.77 12.49
C LYS A 397 9.85 21.87 11.57
N HIS A 398 9.60 20.57 11.66
CA HIS A 398 10.16 19.55 10.80
C HIS A 398 9.07 18.92 9.95
N GLU A 399 9.44 18.54 8.74
CA GLU A 399 8.59 17.80 7.81
C GLU A 399 9.25 16.47 7.42
N PRO A 400 8.48 15.44 7.08
CA PRO A 400 9.03 14.18 6.61
C PRO A 400 9.64 14.37 5.22
N PHE A 401 10.81 13.73 5.03
CA PHE A 401 11.52 13.64 3.77
C PHE A 401 11.57 12.19 3.30
N GLU A 402 11.53 12.01 2.00
CA GLU A 402 11.63 10.71 1.35
C GLU A 402 12.92 10.65 0.52
N SER A 403 13.61 9.51 0.60
CA SER A 403 14.64 9.12 -0.35
C SER A 403 13.94 8.70 -1.64
N VAL A 404 14.31 9.32 -2.74
CA VAL A 404 13.70 9.12 -4.06
C VAL A 404 14.75 8.63 -5.02
N ILE A 405 14.51 7.48 -5.64
CA ILE A 405 15.35 6.92 -6.69
C ILE A 405 14.57 6.99 -7.99
N VAL A 406 15.16 7.62 -8.99
CA VAL A 406 14.59 7.73 -10.33
C VAL A 406 15.53 7.08 -11.32
N ASN A 407 15.00 6.21 -12.19
CA ASN A 407 15.67 5.78 -13.40
C ASN A 407 14.86 6.30 -14.60
N ALA A 408 15.48 7.09 -15.45
CA ALA A 408 14.81 7.65 -16.62
C ALA A 408 15.76 7.68 -17.82
N PRO A 409 15.24 7.54 -19.06
CA PRO A 409 16.04 7.75 -20.25
C PRO A 409 16.76 9.11 -20.22
N ASP A 410 18.02 9.16 -20.65
CA ASP A 410 18.88 10.35 -20.58
C ASP A 410 18.22 11.62 -21.15
N MET A 411 17.40 11.46 -22.18
CA MET A 411 16.68 12.56 -22.82
C MET A 411 15.68 13.26 -21.91
N TYR A 412 15.16 12.58 -20.87
CA TYR A 412 14.18 13.12 -19.90
C TYR A 412 14.83 13.55 -18.59
N ALA A 413 16.07 13.12 -18.30
CA ALA A 413 16.74 13.37 -17.02
C ALA A 413 16.78 14.86 -16.64
N GLY A 414 17.07 15.76 -17.59
CA GLY A 414 17.08 17.20 -17.34
C GLY A 414 15.72 17.77 -16.93
N SER A 415 14.62 17.24 -17.48
CA SER A 415 13.25 17.64 -17.09
C SER A 415 12.91 17.16 -15.69
N VAL A 416 13.26 15.91 -15.38
CA VAL A 416 13.06 15.31 -14.05
C VAL A 416 13.84 16.08 -12.97
N ILE A 417 15.12 16.38 -13.22
CA ILE A 417 15.96 17.19 -12.33
C ILE A 417 15.30 18.56 -12.05
N SER A 418 14.83 19.24 -13.09
CA SER A 418 14.16 20.55 -12.96
C SER A 418 12.89 20.43 -12.11
N GLN A 419 12.09 19.39 -12.30
CA GLN A 419 10.86 19.15 -11.56
C GLN A 419 11.13 18.88 -10.08
N LEU A 420 12.09 18.01 -9.75
CA LEU A 420 12.45 17.69 -8.36
C LEU A 420 13.06 18.89 -7.64
N ASN A 421 13.89 19.69 -8.31
CA ASN A 421 14.49 20.90 -7.73
C ASN A 421 13.43 21.95 -7.36
N VAL A 422 12.40 22.18 -8.21
CA VAL A 422 11.27 23.08 -7.89
C VAL A 422 10.49 22.57 -6.67
N ARG A 423 10.44 21.27 -6.46
CA ARG A 423 9.80 20.59 -5.33
C ARG A 423 10.68 20.50 -4.09
N LYS A 424 11.78 21.28 -4.04
CA LYS A 424 12.76 21.33 -2.95
C LYS A 424 13.55 20.04 -2.73
N GLY A 425 13.67 19.21 -3.78
CA GLY A 425 14.53 18.03 -3.75
C GLY A 425 16.01 18.40 -3.71
N ILE A 426 16.77 17.63 -2.94
CA ILE A 426 18.23 17.73 -2.80
C ILE A 426 18.82 16.51 -3.50
N MET A 427 19.58 16.72 -4.57
CA MET A 427 20.22 15.64 -5.32
C MET A 427 21.43 15.11 -4.55
N HIS A 428 21.47 13.80 -4.32
CA HIS A 428 22.58 13.10 -3.69
C HIS A 428 23.54 12.51 -4.71
N SER A 429 23.03 11.83 -5.74
CA SER A 429 23.85 11.22 -6.78
C SER A 429 23.17 11.27 -8.14
N MET A 430 23.99 11.18 -9.20
CA MET A 430 23.56 11.06 -10.57
C MET A 430 24.55 10.17 -11.32
N ASN A 431 24.08 9.06 -11.88
CA ASN A 431 24.86 8.12 -12.68
C ASN A 431 24.12 7.85 -13.98
N SER A 432 24.84 7.96 -15.12
CA SER A 432 24.27 7.64 -16.44
C SER A 432 24.98 6.42 -17.03
N GLU A 433 24.20 5.41 -17.38
CA GLU A 433 24.68 4.16 -17.95
C GLU A 433 23.66 3.58 -18.93
N ASN A 434 24.14 3.04 -20.06
CA ASN A 434 23.33 2.37 -21.08
C ASN A 434 22.12 3.18 -21.62
N GLY A 435 22.22 4.52 -21.65
CA GLY A 435 21.15 5.40 -22.14
C GLY A 435 20.10 5.76 -21.10
N TYR A 436 20.30 5.34 -19.84
CA TYR A 436 19.47 5.70 -18.69
C TYR A 436 20.27 6.46 -17.65
N THR A 437 19.63 7.43 -17.02
CA THR A 437 20.19 8.19 -15.90
C THR A 437 19.48 7.78 -14.62
N ARG A 438 20.25 7.30 -13.64
CA ARG A 438 19.84 7.07 -12.27
C ARG A 438 20.08 8.33 -11.44
N LEU A 439 19.05 8.82 -10.78
CA LEU A 439 19.07 9.98 -9.90
C LEU A 439 18.67 9.56 -8.49
N GLU A 440 19.41 10.02 -7.50
CA GLU A 440 19.06 9.84 -6.09
C GLU A 440 18.83 11.19 -5.44
N TYR A 441 17.66 11.37 -4.88
CA TYR A 441 17.20 12.62 -4.29
C TYR A 441 16.68 12.41 -2.88
N LEU A 442 16.82 13.44 -2.06
CA LEU A 442 16.07 13.60 -0.82
C LEU A 442 15.05 14.70 -1.01
N VAL A 443 13.75 14.38 -0.90
CA VAL A 443 12.66 15.28 -1.26
C VAL A 443 11.65 15.38 -0.11
N PRO A 444 11.15 16.59 0.24
CA PRO A 444 10.04 16.70 1.19
C PRO A 444 8.81 15.92 0.69
N THR A 445 8.21 15.09 1.54
CA THR A 445 7.04 14.26 1.18
C THR A 445 5.93 15.07 0.51
N ARG A 446 5.66 16.32 0.98
CA ARG A 446 4.66 17.19 0.33
C ARG A 446 5.03 17.61 -1.09
N GLY A 447 6.31 17.60 -1.45
CA GLY A 447 6.76 17.85 -2.82
C GLY A 447 6.52 16.68 -3.76
N LEU A 448 6.31 15.48 -3.23
CA LEU A 448 6.05 14.27 -4.01
C LEU A 448 4.56 14.01 -4.23
N ILE A 449 3.68 14.70 -3.50
CA ILE A 449 2.23 14.62 -3.72
C ILE A 449 1.93 15.07 -5.16
N GLY A 450 1.31 14.19 -5.96
CA GLY A 450 1.01 14.40 -7.37
C GLY A 450 2.19 14.36 -8.33
N TYR A 451 3.41 14.08 -7.85
CA TYR A 451 4.58 14.03 -8.73
C TYR A 451 4.62 12.79 -9.62
N ARG A 452 4.09 11.65 -9.16
CA ARG A 452 4.10 10.40 -9.93
C ARG A 452 3.42 10.56 -11.30
N SER A 453 2.26 11.20 -11.33
CA SER A 453 1.52 11.45 -12.58
C SER A 453 2.28 12.39 -13.53
N GLU A 454 2.92 13.44 -12.99
CA GLU A 454 3.76 14.35 -13.77
C GLU A 454 5.01 13.63 -14.33
N PHE A 455 5.64 12.78 -13.52
CA PHE A 455 6.79 11.98 -13.89
C PHE A 455 6.49 10.99 -15.02
N ILE A 456 5.40 10.21 -14.91
CA ILE A 456 4.97 9.28 -15.96
C ILE A 456 4.69 10.00 -17.27
N ASN A 457 4.04 11.16 -17.22
CA ASN A 457 3.80 11.97 -18.41
C ASN A 457 5.09 12.50 -19.03
N THR A 458 6.05 12.92 -18.19
CA THR A 458 7.34 13.49 -18.66
C THR A 458 8.23 12.42 -19.29
N THR A 459 8.23 11.21 -18.74
CA THR A 459 9.03 10.07 -19.22
C THR A 459 8.28 9.19 -20.22
N HIS A 460 7.03 9.54 -20.57
CA HIS A 460 6.15 8.72 -21.42
C HIS A 460 5.96 7.29 -20.93
N GLY A 461 6.11 7.07 -19.60
CA GLY A 461 6.03 5.76 -18.97
C GLY A 461 7.32 4.92 -19.04
N GLU A 462 8.40 5.44 -19.63
CA GLU A 462 9.68 4.71 -19.77
C GLU A 462 10.57 4.82 -18.51
N GLY A 463 10.22 5.66 -17.54
CA GLY A 463 10.98 5.84 -16.31
C GLY A 463 10.37 5.12 -15.12
N THR A 464 11.20 4.80 -14.12
CA THR A 464 10.78 4.31 -12.81
C THR A 464 11.04 5.35 -11.73
N LEU A 465 10.09 5.48 -10.79
CA LEU A 465 10.18 6.38 -9.65
C LEU A 465 9.83 5.60 -8.38
N GLU A 466 10.77 5.56 -7.46
CA GLU A 466 10.60 4.92 -6.18
C GLU A 466 10.90 5.88 -5.05
N LYS A 467 10.17 5.72 -3.97
CA LYS A 467 10.29 6.58 -2.79
C LYS A 467 10.13 5.76 -1.51
N SER A 468 10.90 6.14 -0.49
CA SER A 468 10.82 5.58 0.85
C SER A 468 11.03 6.67 1.89
N PHE A 469 10.36 6.56 3.03
CA PHE A 469 10.59 7.48 4.14
C PHE A 469 12.08 7.44 4.56
N ASP A 470 12.69 8.61 4.75
CA ASP A 470 14.08 8.76 5.19
C ASP A 470 14.13 9.32 6.62
N SER A 471 13.75 10.57 6.80
CA SER A 471 13.90 11.30 8.06
C SER A 471 12.96 12.49 8.18
N TYR A 472 12.87 13.05 9.38
CA TYR A 472 12.27 14.36 9.60
C TYR A 472 13.36 15.43 9.52
N GLN A 473 13.19 16.42 8.62
CA GLN A 473 14.11 17.53 8.44
C GLN A 473 13.41 18.89 8.59
N PRO A 474 14.15 19.96 8.87
CA PRO A 474 13.56 21.30 8.99
C PRO A 474 12.74 21.69 7.75
N TYR A 475 11.63 22.38 7.98
CA TYR A 475 10.72 22.83 6.92
C TYR A 475 11.44 23.58 5.80
N SER A 476 11.35 23.09 4.57
CA SER A 476 12.11 23.57 3.40
C SER A 476 11.50 24.77 2.67
N GLY A 477 10.48 25.42 3.26
CA GLY A 477 9.82 26.59 2.69
C GLY A 477 8.63 26.23 1.78
N VAL A 478 8.02 27.21 1.13
CA VAL A 478 6.83 27.02 0.30
C VAL A 478 7.14 26.24 -0.97
N ILE A 479 6.28 25.28 -1.30
CA ILE A 479 6.24 24.59 -2.59
C ILE A 479 4.96 25.04 -3.28
N ASP A 480 5.06 25.47 -4.53
CA ASP A 480 3.89 25.93 -5.28
C ASP A 480 2.92 24.76 -5.56
N ASP A 481 1.65 25.02 -5.35
CA ASP A 481 0.55 24.13 -5.73
C ASP A 481 0.38 24.04 -7.26
N ARG A 482 -0.65 23.32 -7.70
CA ARG A 482 -1.03 23.17 -9.10
C ARG A 482 -1.02 24.51 -9.85
N ARG A 483 -0.31 24.57 -10.98
CA ARG A 483 -0.16 25.78 -11.79
C ARG A 483 -1.42 26.18 -12.57
N ASN A 484 -2.26 25.21 -12.94
CA ASN A 484 -3.43 25.44 -13.78
C ASN A 484 -4.71 25.54 -12.95
N GLY A 485 -5.58 26.48 -13.31
CA GLY A 485 -6.93 26.60 -12.74
C GLY A 485 -7.89 25.53 -13.28
N VAL A 486 -9.13 25.57 -12.83
CA VAL A 486 -10.18 24.62 -13.20
C VAL A 486 -11.41 25.30 -13.78
N PHE A 487 -12.18 24.55 -14.57
CA PHE A 487 -13.53 24.94 -14.98
C PHE A 487 -14.54 24.49 -13.92
N ILE A 488 -15.31 25.43 -13.40
CA ILE A 488 -16.30 25.21 -12.33
C ILE A 488 -17.70 25.36 -12.91
N ALA A 489 -18.55 24.35 -12.74
CA ALA A 489 -19.94 24.43 -13.20
C ALA A 489 -20.70 25.50 -12.44
N LYS A 490 -21.46 26.32 -13.17
CA LYS A 490 -22.30 27.41 -12.65
C LYS A 490 -23.70 26.95 -12.27
N GLU A 491 -24.23 25.99 -12.99
CA GLU A 491 -25.65 25.59 -12.92
C GLU A 491 -25.79 24.09 -12.73
N LYS A 492 -26.93 23.66 -12.19
CA LYS A 492 -27.32 22.25 -12.14
C LYS A 492 -27.96 21.84 -13.46
N GLY A 493 -27.52 20.73 -14.03
CA GLY A 493 -28.09 20.23 -15.28
C GLY A 493 -27.28 19.10 -15.86
N LYS A 494 -27.52 18.77 -17.12
CA LYS A 494 -26.70 17.82 -17.90
C LYS A 494 -25.77 18.59 -18.83
N THR A 495 -24.55 18.12 -18.91
CA THR A 495 -23.55 18.68 -19.83
C THR A 495 -23.95 18.47 -21.29
N MET A 496 -23.72 19.49 -22.13
CA MET A 496 -24.05 19.44 -23.54
C MET A 496 -22.79 19.42 -24.39
N ALA A 497 -22.75 18.53 -25.38
CA ALA A 497 -21.61 18.37 -26.29
C ALA A 497 -21.15 19.70 -26.90
N TYR A 498 -22.08 20.54 -27.33
CA TYR A 498 -21.80 21.88 -27.87
C TYR A 498 -21.05 22.78 -26.88
N SER A 499 -21.48 22.76 -25.61
CA SER A 499 -20.84 23.58 -24.58
C SER A 499 -19.46 23.08 -24.23
N LEU A 500 -19.30 21.74 -24.12
CA LEU A 500 -18.00 21.12 -23.86
C LEU A 500 -17.00 21.38 -24.99
N PHE A 501 -17.46 21.34 -26.25
CA PHE A 501 -16.62 21.66 -27.40
C PHE A 501 -16.07 23.09 -27.34
N ASN A 502 -16.93 24.07 -27.06
CA ASN A 502 -16.49 25.48 -26.94
C ASN A 502 -15.52 25.69 -25.75
N LEU A 503 -15.67 24.89 -24.69
CA LEU A 503 -14.77 24.95 -23.53
C LEU A 503 -13.43 24.25 -23.82
N SER A 504 -13.40 23.23 -24.68
CA SER A 504 -12.19 22.50 -25.03
C SER A 504 -11.12 23.36 -25.74
N GLU A 505 -11.49 24.51 -26.32
CA GLU A 505 -10.54 25.50 -26.84
C GLU A 505 -9.69 26.16 -25.74
N ARG A 506 -10.17 26.13 -24.48
CA ARG A 506 -9.53 26.78 -23.33
C ARG A 506 -8.92 25.82 -22.32
N GLY A 507 -9.09 24.52 -22.54
CA GLY A 507 -8.58 23.51 -21.63
C GLY A 507 -9.13 22.12 -21.93
N ARG A 508 -8.91 21.18 -21.02
CA ARG A 508 -9.35 19.79 -21.15
C ARG A 508 -10.52 19.49 -20.23
N MET A 509 -11.51 18.76 -20.74
CA MET A 509 -12.66 18.35 -19.95
C MET A 509 -12.37 17.10 -19.14
N ILE A 510 -13.05 16.96 -17.98
CA ILE A 510 -13.03 15.76 -17.13
C ILE A 510 -14.42 15.09 -17.07
N VAL A 511 -15.41 15.66 -17.74
CA VAL A 511 -16.78 15.15 -17.80
C VAL A 511 -17.18 14.86 -19.25
N GLU A 512 -17.99 13.83 -19.44
CA GLU A 512 -18.56 13.46 -20.73
C GLU A 512 -19.84 14.27 -21.03
N PRO A 513 -20.31 14.33 -22.30
CA PRO A 513 -21.64 14.81 -22.61
C PRO A 513 -22.73 14.02 -21.87
N ALA A 514 -23.83 14.68 -21.55
CA ALA A 514 -24.96 14.14 -20.80
C ALA A 514 -24.66 13.76 -19.33
N THR A 515 -23.51 14.16 -18.79
CA THR A 515 -23.17 14.00 -17.37
C THR A 515 -23.96 14.98 -16.51
N ASP A 516 -24.56 14.51 -15.42
CA ASP A 516 -25.20 15.37 -14.43
C ASP A 516 -24.15 16.19 -13.67
N VAL A 517 -24.36 17.50 -13.58
CA VAL A 517 -23.47 18.44 -12.87
C VAL A 517 -24.26 19.34 -11.93
N TYR A 518 -23.58 19.92 -10.95
CA TYR A 518 -24.16 20.90 -10.01
C TYR A 518 -23.22 22.10 -9.82
N PRO A 519 -23.70 23.24 -9.29
CA PRO A 519 -22.87 24.42 -9.03
C PRO A 519 -21.68 24.08 -8.11
N GLY A 520 -20.49 24.54 -8.48
CA GLY A 520 -19.27 24.24 -7.71
C GLY A 520 -18.56 22.94 -8.09
N MET A 521 -19.16 22.05 -8.88
CA MET A 521 -18.51 20.86 -9.43
C MET A 521 -17.45 21.26 -10.45
N ILE A 522 -16.29 20.65 -10.39
CA ILE A 522 -15.21 20.83 -11.36
C ILE A 522 -15.49 19.97 -12.58
N VAL A 523 -15.46 20.57 -13.77
CA VAL A 523 -15.83 19.90 -15.04
C VAL A 523 -14.68 19.87 -16.06
N GLY A 524 -13.56 20.53 -15.76
CA GLY A 524 -12.38 20.50 -16.63
C GLY A 524 -11.22 21.31 -16.06
N LEU A 525 -10.07 21.20 -16.73
CA LEU A 525 -8.84 21.95 -16.47
C LEU A 525 -8.78 23.16 -17.38
N ASN A 526 -8.45 24.30 -16.81
CA ASN A 526 -8.16 25.52 -17.57
C ASN A 526 -6.69 25.51 -18.02
N SER A 527 -6.40 25.93 -19.24
CA SER A 527 -5.02 26.12 -19.70
C SER A 527 -4.32 27.30 -19.01
N ARG A 528 -5.07 28.17 -18.32
CA ARG A 528 -4.55 29.29 -17.55
C ARG A 528 -4.55 28.96 -16.05
N SER A 529 -3.81 29.75 -15.28
CA SER A 529 -3.67 29.55 -13.82
C SER A 529 -4.90 29.92 -12.98
N ASN A 530 -5.88 30.63 -13.56
CA ASN A 530 -7.07 31.07 -12.84
C ASN A 530 -8.25 30.12 -13.03
N ASP A 531 -9.04 29.95 -11.99
CA ASP A 531 -10.32 29.24 -12.06
C ASP A 531 -11.35 30.02 -12.88
N LEU A 532 -12.15 29.30 -13.64
CA LEU A 532 -13.18 29.88 -14.49
C LEU A 532 -14.55 29.22 -14.24
N THR A 533 -15.52 30.01 -13.78
CA THR A 533 -16.91 29.55 -13.67
C THR A 533 -17.55 29.52 -15.06
N VAL A 534 -18.02 28.34 -15.48
CA VAL A 534 -18.56 28.08 -16.82
C VAL A 534 -19.95 27.48 -16.78
N ASN A 535 -20.69 27.57 -17.87
CA ASN A 535 -21.97 26.87 -18.03
C ASN A 535 -21.83 25.70 -19.01
N PRO A 536 -21.60 24.45 -18.52
CA PRO A 536 -21.46 23.29 -19.36
C PRO A 536 -22.79 22.72 -19.88
N CYS A 537 -23.93 23.27 -19.39
CA CYS A 537 -25.26 22.79 -19.74
C CYS A 537 -25.90 23.59 -20.89
N LYS A 538 -25.20 24.58 -21.45
CA LYS A 538 -25.73 25.49 -22.45
C LYS A 538 -25.86 24.78 -23.81
N ASN A 539 -27.07 24.80 -24.36
CA ASN A 539 -27.35 24.26 -25.67
C ASN A 539 -27.02 25.28 -26.78
N LYS A 540 -26.84 24.80 -28.01
CA LYS A 540 -26.73 25.65 -29.18
C LYS A 540 -28.06 26.43 -29.36
N HIS A 541 -28.00 27.75 -29.49
CA HIS A 541 -29.19 28.51 -29.90
C HIS A 541 -29.55 28.12 -31.34
N LEU A 542 -30.80 27.76 -31.56
CA LEU A 542 -31.32 27.54 -32.91
C LEU A 542 -31.19 28.83 -33.69
N THR A 543 -30.27 28.88 -34.62
CA THR A 543 -30.16 29.93 -35.64
C THR A 543 -30.88 29.49 -36.90
N ASN A 544 -31.39 30.47 -37.68
CA ASN A 544 -32.22 30.32 -38.86
C ASN A 544 -31.98 29.07 -39.72
N THR A 545 -33.04 28.50 -40.21
CA THR A 545 -33.20 27.27 -41.01
C THR A 545 -32.29 27.10 -42.23
N ARG A 546 -31.53 28.11 -42.67
CA ARG A 546 -30.65 28.06 -43.85
C ARG A 546 -29.25 27.50 -43.54
N SER A 547 -28.83 27.38 -42.29
CA SER A 547 -27.52 26.82 -41.87
C SER A 547 -27.60 25.44 -41.22
N SER A 548 -28.79 24.84 -41.14
CA SER A 548 -29.00 23.54 -40.47
C SER A 548 -28.45 22.31 -41.25
N GLY A 549 -27.98 22.52 -42.49
CA GLY A 549 -27.45 21.44 -43.35
C GLY A 549 -25.95 21.24 -43.31
N SER A 550 -25.21 22.06 -42.55
CA SER A 550 -23.72 21.97 -42.47
C SER A 550 -23.19 21.83 -41.04
N ASP A 551 -23.98 21.20 -40.14
CA ASP A 551 -23.47 20.87 -38.83
C ASP A 551 -22.51 19.68 -38.96
N ASP A 552 -21.20 19.97 -39.07
CA ASP A 552 -20.15 18.97 -38.91
C ASP A 552 -20.31 18.32 -37.52
N ALA A 553 -20.15 16.99 -37.47
CA ALA A 553 -20.21 16.24 -36.22
C ALA A 553 -19.11 16.81 -35.27
N VAL A 554 -19.54 17.32 -34.13
CA VAL A 554 -18.65 17.88 -33.11
C VAL A 554 -17.74 16.75 -32.62
N LYS A 555 -16.46 16.76 -32.98
CA LYS A 555 -15.48 15.84 -32.42
C LYS A 555 -14.98 16.40 -31.10
N LEU A 556 -15.37 15.74 -30.00
CA LEU A 556 -14.83 16.04 -28.68
C LEU A 556 -13.56 15.22 -28.45
N LEU A 557 -12.60 15.83 -27.77
CA LEU A 557 -11.46 15.09 -27.21
C LEU A 557 -11.97 14.25 -26.05
N ASP A 558 -11.38 13.07 -25.86
CA ASP A 558 -11.70 12.22 -24.73
C ASP A 558 -11.44 12.96 -23.42
N PRO A 559 -12.39 12.93 -22.47
CA PRO A 559 -12.20 13.56 -21.18
C PRO A 559 -11.15 12.84 -20.36
N ILE A 560 -10.46 13.58 -19.50
CA ILE A 560 -9.55 12.98 -18.52
C ILE A 560 -10.41 12.25 -17.50
N LYS A 561 -10.14 10.95 -17.31
CA LYS A 561 -10.76 10.12 -16.26
C LYS A 561 -9.73 9.96 -15.15
N PHE A 562 -10.07 10.43 -13.97
CA PHE A 562 -9.22 10.28 -12.79
C PHE A 562 -9.55 8.98 -12.05
N THR A 563 -8.53 8.23 -11.68
CA THR A 563 -8.60 7.26 -10.59
C THR A 563 -8.78 7.99 -9.26
N LEU A 564 -9.04 7.28 -8.17
CA LEU A 564 -9.16 7.90 -6.85
C LEU A 564 -7.86 8.58 -6.44
N GLU A 565 -6.73 7.93 -6.64
CA GLU A 565 -5.39 8.44 -6.33
C GLU A 565 -5.11 9.70 -7.13
N GLU A 566 -5.28 9.66 -8.44
CA GLU A 566 -5.07 10.82 -9.30
C GLU A 566 -5.99 12.01 -8.92
N ALA A 567 -7.22 11.73 -8.49
CA ALA A 567 -8.14 12.75 -8.02
C ALA A 567 -7.65 13.43 -6.72
N LEU A 568 -7.13 12.63 -5.77
CA LEU A 568 -6.57 13.13 -4.52
C LEU A 568 -5.30 13.95 -4.72
N GLU A 569 -4.43 13.51 -5.64
CA GLU A 569 -3.21 14.22 -6.03
C GLU A 569 -3.52 15.55 -6.75
N PHE A 570 -4.60 15.56 -7.56
CA PHE A 570 -4.93 16.67 -8.43
C PHE A 570 -5.54 17.87 -7.70
N ILE A 571 -6.38 17.66 -6.67
CA ILE A 571 -7.14 18.73 -6.02
C ILE A 571 -6.26 19.76 -5.30
N ALA A 572 -6.71 21.02 -5.31
CA ALA A 572 -6.11 22.10 -4.55
C ALA A 572 -6.70 22.18 -3.13
N ASN A 573 -6.11 23.02 -2.26
CA ASN A 573 -6.51 23.15 -0.85
C ASN A 573 -7.96 23.64 -0.65
N ASP A 574 -8.54 24.33 -1.63
CA ASP A 574 -9.92 24.80 -1.63
C ASP A 574 -10.90 23.84 -2.33
N GLU A 575 -10.44 22.63 -2.65
CA GLU A 575 -11.19 21.60 -3.36
C GLU A 575 -11.41 20.36 -2.52
N LEU A 576 -12.36 19.53 -2.91
CA LEU A 576 -12.68 18.23 -2.32
C LEU A 576 -12.91 17.21 -3.42
N VAL A 577 -12.58 15.95 -3.12
CA VAL A 577 -13.03 14.79 -3.90
C VAL A 577 -14.31 14.26 -3.27
N GLU A 578 -15.41 14.25 -4.01
CA GLU A 578 -16.65 13.58 -3.66
C GLU A 578 -16.56 12.12 -4.11
N ILE A 579 -16.57 11.19 -3.17
CA ILE A 579 -16.43 9.76 -3.38
C ILE A 579 -17.79 9.10 -3.17
N THR A 580 -18.27 8.40 -4.20
CA THR A 580 -19.51 7.63 -4.15
C THR A 580 -19.29 6.25 -4.78
N PRO A 581 -20.14 5.23 -4.52
CA PRO A 581 -20.01 3.92 -5.15
C PRO A 581 -19.86 3.97 -6.68
N ASP A 582 -20.60 4.84 -7.35
CA ASP A 582 -20.67 4.88 -8.81
C ASP A 582 -19.75 5.93 -9.45
N ALA A 583 -19.26 6.95 -8.69
CA ALA A 583 -18.52 8.05 -9.29
C ALA A 583 -17.55 8.72 -8.31
N ILE A 584 -16.45 9.21 -8.87
CA ILE A 584 -15.50 10.12 -8.23
C ILE A 584 -15.70 11.48 -8.90
N ARG A 585 -16.01 12.51 -8.12
CA ARG A 585 -16.24 13.87 -8.61
C ARG A 585 -15.35 14.85 -7.87
N LEU A 586 -14.88 15.86 -8.60
CA LEU A 586 -14.11 16.95 -8.03
C LEU A 586 -15.03 18.15 -7.82
N ARG A 587 -14.89 18.84 -6.70
CA ARG A 587 -15.68 20.03 -6.42
C ARG A 587 -14.94 21.05 -5.57
N LYS A 588 -15.39 22.29 -5.60
CA LYS A 588 -14.94 23.31 -4.64
C LYS A 588 -15.52 23.04 -3.25
N LYS A 589 -14.79 23.40 -2.18
CA LYS A 589 -15.30 23.37 -0.80
C LYS A 589 -16.56 24.23 -0.67
N VAL A 590 -16.53 25.46 -1.20
CA VAL A 590 -17.64 26.38 -1.23
C VAL A 590 -18.33 26.31 -2.59
N LEU A 591 -19.54 25.76 -2.65
CA LEU A 591 -20.25 25.51 -3.91
C LEU A 591 -20.79 26.76 -4.60
N ASP A 592 -21.31 27.72 -3.83
CA ASP A 592 -21.83 28.98 -4.40
C ASP A 592 -20.72 29.94 -4.84
N GLU A 593 -20.88 30.54 -6.03
CA GLU A 593 -19.84 31.42 -6.61
C GLU A 593 -19.62 32.70 -5.80
N LYS A 594 -20.70 33.27 -5.24
CA LYS A 594 -20.61 34.52 -4.46
C LYS A 594 -19.93 34.28 -3.13
N ASP A 595 -20.27 33.16 -2.49
CA ASP A 595 -19.66 32.76 -1.23
C ASP A 595 -18.20 32.39 -1.41
N ARG A 596 -17.81 31.73 -2.52
CA ARG A 596 -16.39 31.48 -2.87
C ARG A 596 -15.61 32.78 -2.99
N LYS A 597 -16.15 33.78 -3.69
CA LYS A 597 -15.47 35.07 -3.84
C LYS A 597 -15.26 35.77 -2.49
N ARG A 598 -16.23 35.63 -1.56
CA ARG A 598 -16.09 36.17 -0.20
C ARG A 598 -15.05 35.41 0.59
N TYR A 599 -15.12 34.08 0.59
CA TYR A 599 -14.17 33.18 1.25
C TYR A 599 -12.74 33.44 0.79
N ASN A 600 -12.49 33.49 -0.52
CA ASN A 600 -11.15 33.77 -1.07
C ASN A 600 -10.62 35.14 -0.67
N LYS A 601 -11.52 36.13 -0.53
CA LYS A 601 -11.12 37.45 -0.06
C LYS A 601 -10.75 37.47 1.43
N GLU A 602 -11.44 36.70 2.26
CA GLU A 602 -11.13 36.54 3.68
C GLU A 602 -9.79 35.84 3.90
N MET A 603 -9.51 34.77 3.10
CA MET A 603 -8.26 34.02 3.16
C MET A 603 -7.01 34.81 2.68
N LEU A 604 -7.18 35.89 1.93
CA LEU A 604 -6.07 36.77 1.54
C LEU A 604 -5.63 37.71 2.68
N PHE A 605 -6.37 37.78 3.79
CA PHE A 605 -6.10 38.63 4.95
C PHE A 605 -5.65 37.85 6.19
N VAL A 606 -5.59 36.52 6.10
CA VAL A 606 -5.02 35.62 7.09
C VAL A 606 -3.64 35.14 6.62
#